data_acd8b296d4a07c0284a900e971a2fccd
#
_entry.id   acd8b296d4a07c0284a900e971a2fccd
#
_cell.length_a   1.000
_cell.length_b   1.000
_cell.length_c   1.000
_cell.angle_alpha   90.00
_cell.angle_beta   90.00
_cell.angle_gamma   90.00
#
_symmetry.space_group_name_H-M   'P 1'
#
loop_
_entity.id
_entity.type
_entity.pdbx_description
1 polymer ?
#
loop_
_entity_poly.entity_id
_entity_poly.type
_entity_poly.pdbx_seq_one_letter_code
_entity_poly.pdbx_strand_id
1 'polypeptide(L)'
;GDKYFVCSPFLSKITGIDYVPHMINLPEVNDDLRNELNIPGDAIVFGRNGGYETFDLPFVKGVIRDILSIKENYYFIFQNTETFINHPRVLFLEKNPDMNFKTKFINTCDAHLHARIVGESFGLTCGEFSIRNKPVITWNGSVERNHIDILADKALLYNNYDDLMNLLLTFDKDKFSDWNCYREYLPNPVMDKFKKLYDI
;
A
#
# COMPACT_ATOMS: atom_id res chain seq x y z
N GLY A 1 -4.89 -6.35 -36.96
CA GLY A 1 -3.56 -5.93 -36.54
C GLY A 1 -3.41 -6.11 -35.03
N ASP A 2 -2.20 -6.22 -34.55
CA ASP A 2 -1.92 -6.37 -33.10
C ASP A 2 -2.34 -5.08 -32.38
N LYS A 3 -3.09 -5.21 -31.29
CA LYS A 3 -3.45 -4.08 -30.40
C LYS A 3 -2.48 -4.06 -29.21
N TYR A 4 -1.94 -2.89 -28.91
CA TYR A 4 -1.04 -2.67 -27.79
C TYR A 4 -1.72 -1.83 -26.74
N PHE A 5 -1.52 -2.16 -25.47
CA PHE A 5 -2.06 -1.43 -24.33
C PHE A 5 -0.98 -1.21 -23.28
N VAL A 6 -1.10 -0.14 -22.54
CA VAL A 6 -0.29 0.07 -21.33
C VAL A 6 -1.11 -0.30 -20.08
N CYS A 7 -0.43 -0.48 -18.95
CA CYS A 7 -1.06 -1.07 -17.75
C CYS A 7 -1.60 -0.03 -16.75
N SER A 8 -1.58 1.25 -17.08
CA SER A 8 -2.13 2.27 -16.18
C SER A 8 -2.56 3.54 -16.91
N PRO A 9 -3.49 4.33 -16.32
CA PRO A 9 -3.86 5.66 -16.81
C PRO A 9 -2.65 6.59 -16.95
N PHE A 10 -1.72 6.52 -16.01
CA PHE A 10 -0.48 7.31 -16.02
C PHE A 10 0.35 7.05 -17.28
N LEU A 11 0.61 5.78 -17.58
CA LEU A 11 1.36 5.41 -18.78
C LEU A 11 0.60 5.76 -20.06
N SER A 12 -0.72 5.60 -20.08
CA SER A 12 -1.57 6.00 -21.21
C SER A 12 -1.42 7.49 -21.51
N LYS A 13 -1.43 8.33 -20.49
CA LYS A 13 -1.25 9.78 -20.61
C LYS A 13 0.11 10.16 -21.21
N ILE A 14 1.16 9.42 -20.89
CA ILE A 14 2.53 9.69 -21.39
C ILE A 14 2.71 9.16 -22.80
N THR A 15 2.18 7.99 -23.12
CA THR A 15 2.45 7.27 -24.37
C THR A 15 1.40 7.53 -25.46
N GLY A 16 0.22 8.03 -25.11
CA GLY A 16 -0.93 8.14 -26.01
C GLY A 16 -1.56 6.80 -26.40
N ILE A 17 -1.14 5.69 -25.76
CA ILE A 17 -1.67 4.35 -26.01
C ILE A 17 -2.80 4.07 -25.02
N ASP A 18 -3.89 3.43 -25.49
CA ASP A 18 -4.98 2.99 -24.62
C ASP A 18 -4.47 2.08 -23.50
N TYR A 19 -5.16 2.06 -22.37
CA TYR A 19 -4.74 1.25 -21.24
C TYR A 19 -5.76 0.20 -20.82
N VAL A 20 -5.24 -0.96 -20.46
CA VAL A 20 -5.93 -1.96 -19.64
C VAL A 20 -5.17 -2.03 -18.31
N PRO A 21 -5.76 -1.56 -17.20
CA PRO A 21 -5.03 -1.48 -15.95
C PRO A 21 -4.74 -2.88 -15.38
N HIS A 22 -3.79 -2.95 -14.47
CA HIS A 22 -3.64 -4.13 -13.63
C HIS A 22 -4.94 -4.42 -12.88
N MET A 23 -5.24 -5.71 -12.70
CA MET A 23 -6.32 -6.14 -11.81
C MET A 23 -5.82 -6.24 -10.38
N ILE A 24 -6.61 -5.73 -9.45
CA ILE A 24 -6.43 -6.00 -8.03
C ILE A 24 -7.35 -7.16 -7.65
N ASN A 25 -6.76 -8.28 -7.30
CA ASN A 25 -7.52 -9.46 -6.92
C ASN A 25 -6.83 -10.14 -5.73
N LEU A 26 -7.51 -10.16 -4.60
CA LEU A 26 -7.08 -10.86 -3.39
C LEU A 26 -8.09 -11.95 -3.04
N PRO A 27 -7.64 -13.11 -2.53
CA PRO A 27 -8.55 -14.13 -2.03
C PRO A 27 -9.39 -13.59 -0.86
N GLU A 28 -10.58 -14.14 -0.71
CA GLU A 28 -11.44 -13.84 0.44
C GLU A 28 -10.94 -14.60 1.67
N VAL A 29 -10.05 -13.96 2.41
CA VAL A 29 -9.50 -14.44 3.68
C VAL A 29 -9.83 -13.39 4.74
N ASN A 30 -10.47 -13.81 5.84
CA ASN A 30 -10.83 -12.95 6.98
C ASN A 30 -9.85 -13.07 8.15
N ASP A 31 -8.92 -14.00 8.07
CA ASP A 31 -7.88 -14.25 9.05
C ASP A 31 -6.72 -13.26 8.92
N ASP A 32 -5.92 -13.11 9.97
CA ASP A 32 -4.75 -12.24 10.03
C ASP A 32 -3.53 -12.98 10.61
N LEU A 33 -2.40 -12.29 10.75
CA LEU A 33 -1.15 -12.84 11.30
C LEU A 33 -0.86 -12.37 12.73
N ARG A 34 -1.78 -11.65 13.42
CA ARG A 34 -1.48 -11.05 14.73
C ARG A 34 -1.05 -12.09 15.76
N ASN A 35 -1.77 -13.21 15.83
CA ASN A 35 -1.43 -14.30 16.75
C ASN A 35 -0.07 -14.96 16.42
N GLU A 36 0.18 -15.22 15.13
CA GLU A 36 1.42 -15.84 14.66
C GLU A 36 2.64 -14.94 14.91
N LEU A 37 2.44 -13.61 14.83
CA LEU A 37 3.48 -12.59 15.01
C LEU A 37 3.55 -12.06 16.46
N ASN A 38 2.73 -12.58 17.38
CA ASN A 38 2.62 -12.09 18.75
C ASN A 38 2.33 -10.59 18.85
N ILE A 39 1.48 -10.06 17.96
CA ILE A 39 1.03 -8.67 17.95
C ILE A 39 -0.24 -8.56 18.81
N PRO A 40 -0.27 -7.69 19.84
CA PRO A 40 -1.47 -7.49 20.66
C PRO A 40 -2.69 -7.04 19.84
N GLY A 41 -3.89 -7.45 20.25
CA GLY A 41 -5.13 -7.15 19.54
C GLY A 41 -5.46 -5.66 19.48
N ASP A 42 -5.05 -4.88 20.48
CA ASP A 42 -5.21 -3.43 20.55
C ASP A 42 -4.11 -2.63 19.85
N ALA A 43 -3.05 -3.30 19.38
CA ALA A 43 -1.96 -2.65 18.68
C ALA A 43 -2.43 -1.97 17.39
N ILE A 44 -1.78 -0.86 17.05
CA ILE A 44 -1.87 -0.20 15.75
C ILE A 44 -0.71 -0.68 14.88
N VAL A 45 -1.03 -1.23 13.73
CA VAL A 45 -0.06 -1.89 12.85
C VAL A 45 0.05 -1.18 11.51
N PHE A 46 1.23 -0.66 11.22
CA PHE A 46 1.56 -0.12 9.90
C PHE A 46 2.31 -1.17 9.09
N GLY A 47 1.82 -1.46 7.90
CA GLY A 47 2.37 -2.49 7.04
C GLY A 47 2.95 -1.99 5.74
N ARG A 48 3.98 -2.68 5.26
CA ARG A 48 4.53 -2.44 3.93
C ARG A 48 4.86 -3.77 3.26
N ASN A 49 4.38 -3.93 2.03
CA ASN A 49 4.77 -4.99 1.12
C ASN A 49 5.22 -4.37 -0.21
N GLY A 50 6.32 -4.82 -0.80
CA GLY A 50 6.81 -4.24 -2.06
C GLY A 50 8.13 -4.82 -2.51
N GLY A 51 8.81 -4.16 -3.46
CA GLY A 51 10.15 -4.53 -3.90
C GLY A 51 11.18 -4.37 -2.79
N TYR A 52 12.19 -5.25 -2.74
CA TYR A 52 13.14 -5.33 -1.62
C TYR A 52 13.79 -3.98 -1.28
N GLU A 53 14.23 -3.24 -2.29
CA GLU A 53 14.96 -1.97 -2.13
C GLU A 53 14.08 -0.72 -2.24
N THR A 54 12.75 -0.87 -2.36
CA THR A 54 11.85 0.26 -2.66
C THR A 54 11.22 0.93 -1.43
N PHE A 55 11.78 0.70 -0.24
CA PHE A 55 11.51 1.48 0.97
C PHE A 55 12.70 2.42 1.20
N ASP A 56 12.80 3.45 0.33
CA ASP A 56 14.02 4.17 0.02
C ASP A 56 14.04 5.65 0.48
N LEU A 57 13.09 6.06 1.33
CA LEU A 57 13.08 7.37 1.98
C LEU A 57 13.75 7.30 3.37
N PRO A 58 15.00 7.81 3.53
CA PRO A 58 15.75 7.64 4.78
C PRO A 58 15.07 8.27 6.00
N PHE A 59 14.40 9.42 5.84
CA PHE A 59 13.73 10.08 6.96
C PHE A 59 12.54 9.28 7.50
N VAL A 60 11.88 8.44 6.68
CA VAL A 60 10.79 7.57 7.12
C VAL A 60 11.31 6.52 8.12
N LYS A 61 12.50 5.98 7.88
CA LYS A 61 13.17 5.06 8.82
C LYS A 61 13.48 5.76 10.15
N GLY A 62 13.81 7.05 10.11
CA GLY A 62 13.98 7.91 11.29
C GLY A 62 12.67 8.07 12.06
N VAL A 63 11.59 8.44 11.38
CA VAL A 63 10.26 8.59 12.00
C VAL A 63 9.82 7.30 12.67
N ILE A 64 10.02 6.13 12.04
CA ILE A 64 9.67 4.83 12.64
C ILE A 64 10.44 4.61 13.95
N ARG A 65 11.73 4.92 13.98
CA ARG A 65 12.54 4.79 15.21
C ARG A 65 12.00 5.68 16.33
N ASP A 66 11.70 6.92 16.00
CA ASP A 66 11.35 7.92 17.01
C ASP A 66 9.91 7.73 17.51
N ILE A 67 8.95 7.36 16.65
CA ILE A 67 7.56 7.09 17.06
C ILE A 67 7.46 5.88 17.99
N LEU A 68 8.32 4.87 17.84
CA LEU A 68 8.36 3.70 18.71
C LEU A 68 8.76 4.04 20.15
N SER A 69 9.48 5.13 20.38
CA SER A 69 9.80 5.63 21.72
C SER A 69 8.63 6.39 22.39
N ILE A 70 7.66 6.82 21.58
CA ILE A 70 6.50 7.63 22.03
C ILE A 70 5.24 6.77 22.19
N LYS A 71 5.01 5.86 21.23
CA LYS A 71 3.81 5.02 21.16
C LYS A 71 4.15 3.56 21.47
N GLU A 72 3.72 3.08 22.62
CA GLU A 72 4.04 1.73 23.10
C GLU A 72 3.27 0.62 22.37
N ASN A 73 2.10 0.94 21.83
CA ASN A 73 1.22 0.01 21.12
C ASN A 73 1.37 0.05 19.59
N TYR A 74 2.39 0.72 19.04
CA TYR A 74 2.64 0.77 17.60
C TYR A 74 3.57 -0.36 17.17
N TYR A 75 3.17 -1.02 16.07
CA TYR A 75 3.92 -2.07 15.41
C TYR A 75 4.10 -1.72 13.92
N PHE A 76 5.23 -2.14 13.37
CA PHE A 76 5.52 -2.03 11.95
C PHE A 76 5.85 -3.41 11.41
N ILE A 77 5.21 -3.82 10.32
CA ILE A 77 5.47 -5.09 9.67
C ILE A 77 5.87 -4.86 8.21
N PHE A 78 6.99 -5.43 7.84
CA PHE A 78 7.56 -5.29 6.51
C PHE A 78 7.69 -6.65 5.86
N GLN A 79 7.15 -6.80 4.65
CA GLN A 79 7.37 -7.99 3.85
C GLN A 79 8.27 -7.64 2.67
N ASN A 80 9.29 -8.47 2.40
CA ASN A 80 10.26 -8.28 1.34
C ASN A 80 10.91 -6.88 1.38
N THR A 81 11.46 -6.53 2.53
CA THR A 81 12.12 -5.23 2.76
C THR A 81 13.43 -5.46 3.48
N GLU A 82 14.47 -4.73 3.08
CA GLU A 82 15.75 -4.74 3.78
C GLU A 82 15.60 -4.33 5.24
N THR A 83 16.22 -5.10 6.15
CA THR A 83 16.21 -4.79 7.57
C THR A 83 17.02 -3.51 7.86
N PHE A 84 16.40 -2.52 8.46
CA PHE A 84 17.04 -1.22 8.78
C PHE A 84 17.06 -0.89 10.27
N ILE A 85 16.38 -1.68 11.10
CA ILE A 85 16.32 -1.52 12.55
C ILE A 85 16.08 -2.88 13.21
N ASN A 86 16.70 -3.11 14.36
CA ASN A 86 16.39 -4.25 15.23
C ASN A 86 15.56 -3.74 16.42
N HIS A 87 14.25 -4.03 16.41
CA HIS A 87 13.33 -3.61 17.46
C HIS A 87 12.18 -4.62 17.59
N PRO A 88 11.74 -5.01 18.81
CA PRO A 88 10.74 -6.06 19.02
C PRO A 88 9.37 -5.76 18.40
N ARG A 89 9.06 -4.51 18.10
CA ARG A 89 7.82 -4.07 17.45
C ARG A 89 8.00 -3.70 15.97
N VAL A 90 9.14 -4.06 15.35
CA VAL A 90 9.39 -3.93 13.91
C VAL A 90 9.75 -5.29 13.36
N LEU A 91 8.84 -5.88 12.61
CA LEU A 91 8.95 -7.24 12.13
C LEU A 91 9.24 -7.25 10.62
N PHE A 92 10.26 -7.99 10.22
CA PHE A 92 10.64 -8.17 8.83
C PHE A 92 10.34 -9.61 8.42
N LEU A 93 9.43 -9.76 7.47
CA LEU A 93 8.98 -11.04 6.94
C LEU A 93 9.60 -11.28 5.56
N GLU A 94 9.97 -12.53 5.32
CA GLU A 94 10.47 -12.97 4.03
C GLU A 94 9.42 -12.79 2.92
N LYS A 95 9.91 -12.72 1.69
CA LYS A 95 9.04 -12.74 0.50
C LYS A 95 8.21 -14.03 0.49
N ASN A 96 6.90 -13.88 0.39
CA ASN A 96 5.98 -15.01 0.28
C ASN A 96 5.06 -14.80 -0.95
N PRO A 97 5.06 -15.70 -1.93
CA PRO A 97 4.21 -15.59 -3.13
C PRO A 97 2.77 -16.04 -2.91
N ASP A 98 2.44 -16.65 -1.77
CA ASP A 98 1.08 -17.08 -1.46
C ASP A 98 0.15 -15.89 -1.25
N MET A 99 -0.90 -15.83 -2.06
CA MET A 99 -1.87 -14.74 -2.02
C MET A 99 -2.75 -14.78 -0.76
N ASN A 100 -2.96 -15.97 -0.15
CA ASN A 100 -3.66 -16.07 1.13
C ASN A 100 -2.80 -15.45 2.24
N PHE A 101 -1.49 -15.75 2.25
CA PHE A 101 -0.57 -15.13 3.19
C PHE A 101 -0.53 -13.60 3.01
N LYS A 102 -0.45 -13.13 1.75
CA LYS A 102 -0.49 -11.69 1.48
C LYS A 102 -1.77 -11.05 2.01
N THR A 103 -2.92 -11.71 1.82
CA THR A 103 -4.19 -11.18 2.32
C THR A 103 -4.22 -11.13 3.86
N LYS A 104 -3.74 -12.18 4.55
CA LYS A 104 -3.58 -12.17 6.01
C LYS A 104 -2.64 -11.07 6.47
N PHE A 105 -1.52 -10.86 5.76
CA PHE A 105 -0.60 -9.75 6.03
C PHE A 105 -1.31 -8.39 5.96
N ILE A 106 -2.09 -8.13 4.91
CA ILE A 106 -2.85 -6.89 4.77
C ILE A 106 -3.92 -6.75 5.86
N ASN A 107 -4.61 -7.85 6.20
CA ASN A 107 -5.61 -7.85 7.27
C ASN A 107 -5.00 -7.53 8.64
N THR A 108 -3.75 -7.92 8.89
CA THR A 108 -3.00 -7.62 10.11
C THR A 108 -2.78 -6.12 10.29
N CYS A 109 -2.66 -5.37 9.17
CA CYS A 109 -2.34 -3.95 9.17
C CYS A 109 -3.58 -3.08 9.39
N ASP A 110 -3.38 -1.93 10.03
CA ASP A 110 -4.38 -0.87 10.13
C ASP A 110 -4.19 0.20 9.04
N ALA A 111 -2.97 0.33 8.50
CA ALA A 111 -2.67 1.19 7.34
C ALA A 111 -1.47 0.66 6.54
N HIS A 112 -1.40 1.05 5.26
CA HIS A 112 -0.22 0.88 4.44
C HIS A 112 0.73 2.06 4.59
N LEU A 113 2.00 1.82 4.90
CA LEU A 113 3.06 2.83 4.90
C LEU A 113 3.89 2.70 3.62
N HIS A 114 3.62 3.57 2.66
CA HIS A 114 4.31 3.63 1.38
C HIS A 114 5.38 4.73 1.39
N ALA A 115 6.64 4.35 1.08
CA ALA A 115 7.80 5.25 1.15
C ALA A 115 8.79 4.96 0.01
N ARG A 116 8.38 5.30 -1.21
CA ARG A 116 9.17 5.11 -2.42
C ARG A 116 9.43 6.45 -3.12
N ILE A 117 10.71 6.77 -3.40
CA ILE A 117 11.10 8.03 -4.05
C ILE A 117 10.46 8.16 -5.44
N VAL A 118 10.56 7.14 -6.25
CA VAL A 118 10.00 7.17 -7.63
C VAL A 118 8.47 7.21 -7.60
N GLY A 119 7.84 6.59 -6.60
CA GLY A 119 6.39 6.41 -6.56
C GLY A 119 5.92 5.21 -7.38
N GLU A 120 4.70 5.24 -7.86
CA GLU A 120 4.07 4.10 -8.52
C GLU A 120 3.34 4.51 -9.80
N SER A 121 3.65 3.83 -10.91
CA SER A 121 2.94 3.97 -12.19
C SER A 121 1.52 3.41 -12.15
N PHE A 122 1.21 2.53 -11.18
CA PHE A 122 -0.13 2.03 -10.86
C PHE A 122 -0.35 1.89 -9.36
N GLY A 123 0.59 1.27 -8.63
CA GLY A 123 0.53 1.05 -7.19
C GLY A 123 -0.29 -0.19 -6.82
N LEU A 124 0.13 -1.37 -7.28
CA LEU A 124 -0.54 -2.64 -6.95
C LEU A 124 -0.75 -2.81 -5.45
N THR A 125 0.30 -2.63 -4.65
CA THR A 125 0.19 -2.79 -3.20
C THR A 125 -0.72 -1.74 -2.56
N CYS A 126 -0.67 -0.49 -3.02
CA CYS A 126 -1.60 0.55 -2.57
C CYS A 126 -3.05 0.14 -2.85
N GLY A 127 -3.31 -0.42 -4.03
CA GLY A 127 -4.62 -0.95 -4.40
C GLY A 127 -5.04 -2.14 -3.55
N GLU A 128 -4.14 -3.08 -3.29
CA GLU A 128 -4.40 -4.27 -2.44
C GLU A 128 -4.82 -3.86 -1.02
N PHE A 129 -4.16 -2.88 -0.42
CA PHE A 129 -4.57 -2.33 0.87
C PHE A 129 -5.91 -1.58 0.77
N SER A 130 -6.08 -0.76 -0.27
CA SER A 130 -7.28 0.06 -0.49
C SER A 130 -8.54 -0.80 -0.63
N ILE A 131 -8.53 -1.90 -1.41
CA ILE A 131 -9.69 -2.80 -1.55
C ILE A 131 -10.04 -3.55 -0.26
N ARG A 132 -9.08 -3.66 0.68
CA ARG A 132 -9.30 -4.18 2.04
C ARG A 132 -9.68 -3.07 3.04
N ASN A 133 -10.07 -1.92 2.52
CA ASN A 133 -10.48 -0.74 3.28
C ASN A 133 -9.41 -0.24 4.26
N LYS A 134 -8.13 -0.33 3.87
CA LYS A 134 -7.00 0.17 4.66
C LYS A 134 -6.50 1.48 4.06
N PRO A 135 -6.33 2.55 4.87
CA PRO A 135 -5.74 3.80 4.40
C PRO A 135 -4.31 3.61 3.91
N VAL A 136 -3.92 4.44 2.96
CA VAL A 136 -2.55 4.48 2.41
C VAL A 136 -1.89 5.79 2.81
N ILE A 137 -0.83 5.68 3.62
CA ILE A 137 0.04 6.79 3.99
C ILE A 137 1.17 6.81 2.97
N THR A 138 1.30 7.87 2.18
CA THR A 138 2.25 7.92 1.05
C THR A 138 2.94 9.27 0.90
N TRP A 139 4.18 9.24 0.39
CA TRP A 139 4.98 10.43 0.16
C TRP A 139 4.47 11.23 -1.04
N ASN A 140 4.25 12.53 -0.82
CA ASN A 140 3.70 13.44 -1.82
C ASN A 140 4.72 13.85 -2.91
N GLY A 141 6.02 13.71 -2.65
CA GLY A 141 7.09 14.10 -3.58
C GLY A 141 7.42 13.06 -4.67
N SER A 142 6.65 11.99 -4.80
CA SER A 142 6.87 10.95 -5.80
C SER A 142 6.76 11.49 -7.23
N VAL A 143 7.62 11.00 -8.13
CA VAL A 143 7.62 11.35 -9.57
C VAL A 143 6.45 10.66 -10.28
N GLU A 144 6.30 9.36 -10.06
CA GLU A 144 5.17 8.56 -10.56
C GLU A 144 4.03 8.58 -9.53
N ARG A 145 2.97 9.32 -9.85
CA ARG A 145 1.93 9.68 -8.89
C ARG A 145 0.60 8.95 -9.11
N ASN A 146 0.54 7.93 -9.97
CA ASN A 146 -0.74 7.34 -10.32
C ASN A 146 -1.49 6.74 -9.12
N HIS A 147 -0.77 6.17 -8.15
CA HIS A 147 -1.39 5.70 -6.89
C HIS A 147 -2.02 6.86 -6.09
N ILE A 148 -1.38 8.04 -6.07
CA ILE A 148 -1.93 9.24 -5.41
C ILE A 148 -3.17 9.73 -6.17
N ASP A 149 -3.12 9.76 -7.51
CA ASP A 149 -4.24 10.20 -8.35
C ASP A 149 -5.46 9.29 -8.16
N ILE A 150 -5.25 7.96 -8.01
CA ILE A 150 -6.34 7.01 -7.75
C ILE A 150 -6.88 7.15 -6.32
N LEU A 151 -6.03 7.33 -5.33
CA LEU A 151 -6.42 7.54 -3.94
C LEU A 151 -7.13 8.88 -3.72
N ALA A 152 -6.83 9.88 -4.55
CA ALA A 152 -7.41 11.22 -4.54
C ALA A 152 -7.35 11.89 -3.14
N ASP A 153 -8.47 12.41 -2.66
CA ASP A 153 -8.60 13.06 -1.35
C ASP A 153 -8.46 12.10 -0.16
N LYS A 154 -8.46 10.80 -0.40
CA LYS A 154 -8.25 9.76 0.62
C LYS A 154 -6.79 9.36 0.81
N ALA A 155 -5.86 9.87 0.00
CA ALA A 155 -4.45 9.67 0.24
C ALA A 155 -4.00 10.41 1.51
N LEU A 156 -3.40 9.69 2.46
CA LEU A 156 -2.79 10.31 3.64
C LEU A 156 -1.37 10.74 3.26
N LEU A 157 -1.24 11.98 2.78
CA LEU A 157 0.00 12.51 2.22
C LEU A 157 0.94 13.08 3.29
N TYR A 158 2.24 12.80 3.15
CA TYR A 158 3.29 13.45 3.91
C TYR A 158 4.37 14.00 2.97
N ASN A 159 5.00 15.12 3.34
CA ASN A 159 6.03 15.79 2.55
C ASN A 159 7.43 15.70 3.17
N ASN A 160 7.49 15.45 4.46
CA ASN A 160 8.72 15.45 5.23
C ASN A 160 8.58 14.64 6.52
N TYR A 161 9.63 14.68 7.35
CA TYR A 161 9.66 14.00 8.65
C TYR A 161 8.51 14.43 9.58
N ASP A 162 8.29 15.74 9.72
CA ASP A 162 7.32 16.28 10.67
C ASP A 162 5.88 15.94 10.25
N ASP A 163 5.58 16.01 8.95
CA ASP A 163 4.26 15.62 8.41
C ASP A 163 3.97 14.16 8.72
N LEU A 164 4.92 13.25 8.45
CA LEU A 164 4.75 11.84 8.73
C LEU A 164 4.63 11.57 10.23
N MET A 165 5.47 12.21 11.04
CA MET A 165 5.39 12.09 12.50
C MET A 165 4.01 12.51 13.01
N ASN A 166 3.48 13.63 12.55
CA ASN A 166 2.16 14.12 12.93
C ASN A 166 1.04 13.17 12.47
N LEU A 167 1.11 12.65 11.25
CA LEU A 167 0.15 11.65 10.76
C LEU A 167 0.13 10.40 11.66
N LEU A 168 1.31 9.88 12.01
CA LEU A 168 1.40 8.71 12.88
C LEU A 168 0.94 9.01 14.31
N LEU A 169 1.31 10.16 14.89
CA LEU A 169 0.90 10.56 16.25
C LEU A 169 -0.62 10.68 16.38
N THR A 170 -1.30 11.11 15.33
CA THR A 170 -2.75 11.37 15.29
C THR A 170 -3.54 10.26 14.60
N PHE A 171 -2.87 9.17 14.20
CA PHE A 171 -3.54 8.07 13.51
C PHE A 171 -4.54 7.38 14.43
N ASP A 172 -5.76 7.27 13.93
CA ASP A 172 -6.88 6.61 14.61
C ASP A 172 -7.43 5.51 13.71
N LYS A 173 -7.22 4.24 14.11
CA LYS A 173 -7.68 3.08 13.35
C LYS A 173 -9.20 2.91 13.36
N ASP A 174 -9.86 3.46 14.36
CA ASP A 174 -11.30 3.33 14.55
C ASP A 174 -12.07 4.46 13.83
N LYS A 175 -11.35 5.42 13.25
CA LYS A 175 -11.94 6.45 12.40
C LYS A 175 -12.54 5.81 11.15
N PHE A 176 -13.87 5.66 11.17
CA PHE A 176 -14.57 5.12 10.01
C PHE A 176 -14.36 6.01 8.78
N SER A 177 -13.94 5.40 7.70
CA SER A 177 -13.88 5.98 6.38
C SER A 177 -13.95 4.86 5.33
N ASP A 178 -14.48 5.19 4.17
CA ASP A 178 -14.38 4.32 3.01
C ASP A 178 -13.05 4.59 2.29
N TRP A 179 -12.06 3.74 2.56
CA TRP A 179 -10.72 3.84 1.98
C TRP A 179 -10.57 3.09 0.65
N ASN A 180 -11.63 2.41 0.16
CA ASN A 180 -11.57 1.67 -1.09
C ASN A 180 -11.69 2.60 -2.31
N CYS A 181 -10.53 3.04 -2.84
CA CYS A 181 -10.41 3.86 -4.03
C CYS A 181 -10.12 3.05 -5.31
N TYR A 182 -9.82 1.75 -5.17
CA TYR A 182 -9.43 0.88 -6.30
C TYR A 182 -10.57 -0.03 -6.80
N ARG A 183 -11.84 0.31 -6.55
CA ARG A 183 -13.01 -0.49 -6.98
C ARG A 183 -13.05 -0.76 -8.48
N GLU A 184 -12.71 0.25 -9.28
CA GLU A 184 -12.69 0.17 -10.75
C GLU A 184 -11.56 -0.71 -11.29
N TYR A 185 -10.67 -1.17 -10.41
CA TYR A 185 -9.53 -2.03 -10.75
C TYR A 185 -9.72 -3.47 -10.28
N LEU A 186 -10.91 -3.83 -9.82
CA LEU A 186 -11.29 -5.21 -9.56
C LEU A 186 -11.44 -5.99 -10.88
N PRO A 187 -11.40 -7.34 -10.86
CA PRO A 187 -11.40 -8.15 -12.08
C PRO A 187 -12.52 -7.82 -13.07
N ASN A 188 -13.78 -7.70 -12.59
CA ASN A 188 -14.92 -7.46 -13.49
C ASN A 188 -14.83 -6.11 -14.23
N PRO A 189 -14.66 -4.94 -13.56
CA PRO A 189 -14.49 -3.66 -14.25
C PRO A 189 -13.32 -3.65 -15.24
N VAL A 190 -12.19 -4.28 -14.88
CA VAL A 190 -11.03 -4.34 -15.78
C VAL A 190 -11.32 -5.21 -17.00
N MET A 191 -11.96 -6.37 -16.81
CA MET A 191 -12.34 -7.24 -17.93
C MET A 191 -13.40 -6.61 -18.84
N ASP A 192 -14.33 -5.85 -18.28
CA ASP A 192 -15.32 -5.13 -19.09
C ASP A 192 -14.64 -4.04 -19.96
N LYS A 193 -13.65 -3.35 -19.41
CA LYS A 193 -12.82 -2.41 -20.18
C LYS A 193 -12.03 -3.12 -21.28
N PHE A 194 -11.40 -4.25 -20.97
CA PHE A 194 -10.67 -5.07 -21.93
C PHE A 194 -11.57 -5.49 -23.09
N LYS A 195 -12.76 -6.06 -22.81
CA LYS A 195 -13.73 -6.48 -23.81
C LYS A 195 -14.13 -5.33 -24.74
N LYS A 196 -14.42 -4.15 -24.18
CA LYS A 196 -14.77 -2.96 -24.98
C LYS A 196 -13.66 -2.55 -25.95
N LEU A 197 -12.39 -2.65 -25.54
CA LEU A 197 -11.26 -2.31 -26.40
C LEU A 197 -11.01 -3.33 -27.50
N TYR A 198 -11.43 -4.58 -27.31
CA TYR A 198 -11.32 -5.65 -28.31
C TYR A 198 -12.61 -5.89 -29.11
N ASP A 199 -13.70 -5.20 -28.79
CA ASP A 199 -15.03 -5.41 -29.41
C ASP A 199 -15.55 -6.85 -29.26
N ILE A 200 -15.39 -7.46 -28.08
CA ILE A 200 -15.81 -8.83 -27.73
C ILE A 200 -16.72 -8.88 -26.52
#